data_2e42af642f39edac91985aaf0be27848
#
_entry.id   2e42af642f39edac91985aaf0be27848
#
_cell.length_a   1.000
_cell.length_b   1.000
_cell.length_c   1.000
_cell.angle_alpha   90.00
_cell.angle_beta   90.00
_cell.angle_gamma   90.00
#
_symmetry.space_group_name_H-M   'P 1'
#
loop_
_entity.id
_entity.type
_entity.pdbx_description
1 polymer ?
#
loop_
_entity_poly.entity_id
_entity_poly.type
_entity_poly.pdbx_seq_one_letter_code
_entity_poly.pdbx_strand_id
1 'polypeptide(L)'
;MEVLAALALLTIVLLGVYSGISTATRIVRSGSDAIERMDEIRSAQSFLRSELAQALVIPFAQTDDGDPVVFAGDDHSLRFVAPMPGYLSKMGPQLQTVSLVEDGHASYRLEVALALLPPDGGDPQPLGEPEVLLRGIRKGAISYRGMDDQNRPGDWQDAWTDGRRMPSLVRIALDVGGNVAFPTLVAPIRIDPSASRNGFGLMRGTRGAVLR
;
A
#
# COMPACT_ATOMS: atom_id res chain seq x y z
N MET A 1 -70.42 -5.56 -1.44
CA MET A 1 -69.48 -6.71 -1.44
C MET A 1 -68.37 -6.53 -2.53
N GLU A 2 -68.71 -6.08 -3.73
CA GLU A 2 -67.77 -5.88 -4.86
C GLU A 2 -66.67 -4.87 -4.56
N VAL A 3 -67.01 -3.74 -3.91
CA VAL A 3 -66.02 -2.70 -3.56
C VAL A 3 -64.96 -3.21 -2.60
N LEU A 4 -65.33 -4.04 -1.62
CA LEU A 4 -64.37 -4.64 -0.68
C LEU A 4 -63.45 -5.66 -1.35
N ALA A 5 -64.00 -6.44 -2.29
CA ALA A 5 -63.21 -7.36 -3.10
C ALA A 5 -62.22 -6.64 -4.02
N ALA A 6 -62.67 -5.55 -4.64
CA ALA A 6 -61.83 -4.70 -5.51
C ALA A 6 -60.66 -4.04 -4.72
N LEU A 7 -60.97 -3.51 -3.51
CA LEU A 7 -59.95 -2.94 -2.64
C LEU A 7 -58.92 -3.99 -2.14
N ALA A 8 -59.39 -5.20 -1.80
CA ALA A 8 -58.50 -6.29 -1.42
C ALA A 8 -57.58 -6.71 -2.55
N LEU A 9 -58.12 -6.81 -3.79
CA LEU A 9 -57.29 -7.12 -4.97
C LEU A 9 -56.27 -6.02 -5.25
N LEU A 10 -56.67 -4.75 -5.16
CA LEU A 10 -55.81 -3.60 -5.38
C LEU A 10 -54.64 -3.60 -4.37
N THR A 11 -54.93 -3.88 -3.09
CA THR A 11 -53.84 -3.96 -2.05
C THR A 11 -52.88 -5.07 -2.32
N ILE A 12 -53.30 -6.24 -2.78
CA ILE A 12 -52.42 -7.35 -3.13
C ILE A 12 -51.53 -6.97 -4.31
N VAL A 13 -52.06 -6.34 -5.34
CA VAL A 13 -51.31 -5.88 -6.51
C VAL A 13 -50.28 -4.83 -6.09
N LEU A 14 -50.64 -3.84 -5.26
CA LEU A 14 -49.74 -2.82 -4.77
C LEU A 14 -48.62 -3.42 -3.90
N LEU A 15 -48.91 -4.40 -3.04
CA LEU A 15 -47.91 -5.11 -2.28
C LEU A 15 -46.95 -5.88 -3.18
N GLY A 16 -47.45 -6.51 -4.24
CA GLY A 16 -46.61 -7.20 -5.22
C GLY A 16 -45.67 -6.25 -5.96
N VAL A 17 -46.16 -5.12 -6.42
CA VAL A 17 -45.35 -4.07 -7.08
C VAL A 17 -44.33 -3.49 -6.14
N TYR A 18 -44.71 -3.14 -4.91
CA TYR A 18 -43.79 -2.63 -3.90
C TYR A 18 -42.65 -3.64 -3.57
N SER A 19 -42.99 -4.91 -3.38
CA SER A 19 -42.04 -5.98 -3.15
C SER A 19 -41.04 -6.14 -4.32
N GLY A 20 -41.56 -6.07 -5.55
CA GLY A 20 -40.71 -6.14 -6.76
C GLY A 20 -39.72 -4.98 -6.85
N ILE A 21 -40.18 -3.74 -6.61
CA ILE A 21 -39.32 -2.55 -6.63
C ILE A 21 -38.28 -2.61 -5.52
N SER A 22 -38.68 -3.01 -4.30
CA SER A 22 -37.73 -3.08 -3.18
C SER A 22 -36.64 -4.12 -3.40
N THR A 23 -36.98 -5.25 -4.03
CA THR A 23 -36.00 -6.30 -4.38
C THR A 23 -35.05 -5.80 -5.47
N ALA A 24 -35.57 -5.16 -6.53
CA ALA A 24 -34.76 -4.60 -7.60
C ALA A 24 -33.77 -3.54 -7.07
N THR A 25 -34.23 -2.62 -6.22
CA THR A 25 -33.36 -1.60 -5.61
C THR A 25 -32.27 -2.22 -4.71
N ARG A 26 -32.57 -3.29 -4.00
CA ARG A 26 -31.58 -3.99 -3.18
C ARG A 26 -30.49 -4.64 -4.03
N ILE A 27 -30.89 -5.29 -5.13
CA ILE A 27 -29.93 -5.92 -6.08
C ILE A 27 -29.02 -4.86 -6.70
N VAL A 28 -29.57 -3.73 -7.13
CA VAL A 28 -28.79 -2.64 -7.73
C VAL A 28 -27.79 -2.07 -6.70
N ARG A 29 -28.23 -1.80 -5.47
CA ARG A 29 -27.32 -1.30 -4.42
C ARG A 29 -26.18 -2.27 -4.11
N SER A 30 -26.50 -3.55 -3.88
CA SER A 30 -25.45 -4.53 -3.58
C SER A 30 -24.48 -4.73 -4.75
N GLY A 31 -24.95 -4.57 -5.99
CA GLY A 31 -24.09 -4.58 -7.17
C GLY A 31 -23.16 -3.35 -7.22
N SER A 32 -23.69 -2.16 -6.92
CA SER A 32 -22.91 -0.93 -6.88
C SER A 32 -21.84 -0.98 -5.78
N ASP A 33 -22.19 -1.43 -4.57
CA ASP A 33 -21.25 -1.58 -3.45
C ASP A 33 -20.10 -2.55 -3.79
N ALA A 34 -20.41 -3.64 -4.50
CA ALA A 34 -19.38 -4.59 -4.92
C ALA A 34 -18.41 -4.00 -5.97
N ILE A 35 -18.95 -3.21 -6.93
CA ILE A 35 -18.13 -2.55 -7.95
C ILE A 35 -17.21 -1.51 -7.28
N GLU A 36 -17.76 -0.66 -6.41
CA GLU A 36 -17.00 0.35 -5.68
C GLU A 36 -15.84 -0.29 -4.88
N ARG A 37 -16.15 -1.39 -4.19
CA ARG A 37 -15.14 -2.14 -3.44
C ARG A 37 -14.05 -2.74 -4.34
N MET A 38 -14.42 -3.25 -5.51
CA MET A 38 -13.45 -3.74 -6.49
C MET A 38 -12.54 -2.62 -7.01
N ASP A 39 -13.08 -1.44 -7.23
CA ASP A 39 -12.32 -0.29 -7.72
C ASP A 39 -11.35 0.25 -6.65
N GLU A 40 -11.75 0.29 -5.38
CA GLU A 40 -10.84 0.59 -4.26
C GLU A 40 -9.66 -0.40 -4.22
N ILE A 41 -9.94 -1.70 -4.28
CA ILE A 41 -8.92 -2.74 -4.27
C ILE A 41 -7.96 -2.60 -5.45
N ARG A 42 -8.49 -2.36 -6.66
CA ARG A 42 -7.66 -2.18 -7.86
C ARG A 42 -6.79 -0.93 -7.75
N SER A 43 -7.33 0.16 -7.25
CA SER A 43 -6.58 1.41 -7.04
C SER A 43 -5.45 1.21 -6.06
N ALA A 44 -5.72 0.59 -4.90
CA ALA A 44 -4.71 0.28 -3.90
C ALA A 44 -3.61 -0.64 -4.46
N GLN A 45 -3.98 -1.70 -5.20
CA GLN A 45 -3.01 -2.61 -5.81
C GLN A 45 -2.18 -1.93 -6.90
N SER A 46 -2.80 -1.09 -7.73
CA SER A 46 -2.11 -0.36 -8.79
C SER A 46 -1.11 0.62 -8.21
N PHE A 47 -1.50 1.37 -7.18
CA PHE A 47 -0.64 2.27 -6.44
C PHE A 47 0.56 1.52 -5.85
N LEU A 48 0.34 0.51 -5.03
CA LEU A 48 1.40 -0.26 -4.38
C LEU A 48 2.38 -0.88 -5.40
N ARG A 49 1.86 -1.43 -6.49
CA ARG A 49 2.68 -2.01 -7.56
C ARG A 49 3.54 -0.96 -8.24
N SER A 50 2.98 0.22 -8.50
CA SER A 50 3.69 1.33 -9.12
C SER A 50 4.81 1.85 -8.23
N GLU A 51 4.50 2.10 -6.96
CA GLU A 51 5.47 2.67 -6.02
C GLU A 51 6.61 1.70 -5.72
N LEU A 52 6.29 0.41 -5.47
CA LEU A 52 7.31 -0.62 -5.26
C LEU A 52 8.20 -0.84 -6.50
N ALA A 53 7.63 -0.76 -7.70
CA ALA A 53 8.40 -0.90 -8.94
C ALA A 53 9.36 0.28 -9.20
N GLN A 54 9.10 1.44 -8.58
CA GLN A 54 9.90 2.66 -8.69
C GLN A 54 10.80 2.88 -7.47
N ALA A 55 10.85 1.94 -6.53
CA ALA A 55 11.65 2.05 -5.32
C ALA A 55 13.14 2.29 -5.66
N LEU A 56 13.76 3.21 -4.93
CA LEU A 56 15.12 3.69 -5.14
C LEU A 56 16.04 3.20 -4.01
N VAL A 57 17.27 2.86 -4.35
CA VAL A 57 18.32 2.50 -3.38
C VAL A 57 18.92 3.79 -2.78
N ILE A 58 18.13 4.47 -1.96
CA ILE A 58 18.52 5.70 -1.25
C ILE A 58 18.40 5.44 0.24
N PRO A 59 19.47 5.64 1.04
CA PRO A 59 19.41 5.49 2.48
C PRO A 59 18.46 6.52 3.11
N PHE A 60 17.60 6.07 4.01
CA PHE A 60 16.70 6.92 4.78
C PHE A 60 16.94 6.84 6.30
N ALA A 61 17.79 5.91 6.73
CA ALA A 61 18.21 5.75 8.12
C ALA A 61 19.59 5.09 8.17
N GLN A 62 20.15 4.99 9.37
CA GLN A 62 21.34 4.21 9.66
C GLN A 62 21.05 3.27 10.83
N THR A 63 21.68 2.09 10.84
CA THR A 63 21.70 1.21 12.00
C THR A 63 22.60 1.76 13.10
N ASP A 64 22.54 1.17 14.29
CA ASP A 64 23.44 1.52 15.42
C ASP A 64 24.92 1.35 15.05
N ASP A 65 25.24 0.43 14.14
CA ASP A 65 26.59 0.20 13.61
C ASP A 65 26.98 1.18 12.49
N GLY A 66 26.09 2.11 12.12
CA GLY A 66 26.30 3.11 11.08
C GLY A 66 26.05 2.62 9.65
N ASP A 67 25.53 1.42 9.47
CA ASP A 67 25.19 0.87 8.17
C ASP A 67 23.96 1.58 7.57
N PRO A 68 23.97 1.90 6.27
CA PRO A 68 22.84 2.57 5.64
C PRO A 68 21.62 1.64 5.51
N VAL A 69 20.43 2.16 5.81
CA VAL A 69 19.15 1.45 5.63
C VAL A 69 18.45 2.01 4.41
N VAL A 70 18.28 1.18 3.37
CA VAL A 70 17.59 1.53 2.11
C VAL A 70 16.21 0.90 2.01
N PHE A 71 15.95 -0.14 2.81
CA PHE A 71 14.66 -0.81 2.91
C PHE A 71 14.49 -1.40 4.31
N ALA A 72 13.31 -1.30 4.87
CA ALA A 72 12.95 -1.95 6.12
C ALA A 72 11.51 -2.45 6.03
N GLY A 73 11.22 -3.58 6.67
CA GLY A 73 9.87 -4.09 6.69
C GLY A 73 9.69 -5.25 7.66
N ASP A 74 8.46 -5.37 8.15
CA ASP A 74 7.95 -6.45 8.98
C ASP A 74 6.63 -6.97 8.38
N ASP A 75 5.92 -7.82 9.09
CA ASP A 75 4.68 -8.43 8.63
C ASP A 75 3.49 -7.43 8.52
N HIS A 76 3.63 -6.23 9.09
CA HIS A 76 2.58 -5.19 9.09
C HIS A 76 3.01 -3.87 8.48
N SER A 77 4.31 -3.66 8.25
CA SER A 77 4.80 -2.41 7.68
C SER A 77 5.98 -2.61 6.74
N LEU A 78 6.13 -1.67 5.79
CA LEU A 78 7.32 -1.59 4.96
C LEU A 78 7.67 -0.13 4.69
N ARG A 79 8.99 0.14 4.60
CA ARG A 79 9.53 1.47 4.33
C ARG A 79 10.55 1.43 3.20
N PHE A 80 10.39 2.30 2.25
CA PHE A 80 11.29 2.44 1.10
C PHE A 80 11.23 3.86 0.53
N VAL A 81 12.20 4.22 -0.26
CA VAL A 81 12.23 5.51 -0.96
C VAL A 81 11.74 5.33 -2.38
N ALA A 82 10.84 6.19 -2.82
CA ALA A 82 10.38 6.24 -4.22
C ALA A 82 10.22 7.70 -4.70
N PRO A 83 10.22 7.93 -6.03
CA PRO A 83 9.86 9.23 -6.58
C PRO A 83 8.42 9.54 -6.26
N MET A 84 8.10 10.80 -6.04
CA MET A 84 6.71 11.20 -5.86
C MET A 84 5.94 11.11 -7.18
N PRO A 85 4.70 10.59 -7.16
CA PRO A 85 3.90 10.50 -8.38
C PRO A 85 3.49 11.88 -8.91
N GLY A 86 3.46 12.03 -10.24
CA GLY A 86 2.87 13.15 -10.95
C GLY A 86 3.59 14.50 -10.75
N TYR A 87 2.80 15.56 -10.55
CA TYR A 87 3.29 16.95 -10.49
C TYR A 87 4.11 17.25 -9.22
N LEU A 88 4.00 16.43 -8.21
CA LEU A 88 4.76 16.55 -6.96
C LEU A 88 6.21 16.03 -7.09
N SER A 89 6.57 15.41 -8.21
CA SER A 89 7.92 14.89 -8.48
C SER A 89 9.04 15.93 -8.36
N LYS A 90 8.70 17.22 -8.40
CA LYS A 90 9.65 18.33 -8.19
C LYS A 90 10.21 18.41 -6.76
N MET A 91 9.58 17.74 -5.79
CA MET A 91 10.04 17.71 -4.40
C MET A 91 11.14 16.67 -4.14
N GLY A 92 11.49 15.87 -5.13
CA GLY A 92 12.52 14.83 -5.02
C GLY A 92 11.98 13.50 -4.50
N PRO A 93 12.87 12.51 -4.26
CA PRO A 93 12.51 11.22 -3.70
C PRO A 93 12.00 11.35 -2.26
N GLN A 94 11.05 10.50 -1.89
CA GLN A 94 10.41 10.53 -0.58
C GLN A 94 10.43 9.17 0.07
N LEU A 95 10.55 9.16 1.38
CA LEU A 95 10.33 7.98 2.18
C LEU A 95 8.83 7.67 2.20
N GLN A 96 8.47 6.49 1.76
CA GLN A 96 7.12 5.95 1.85
C GLN A 96 7.08 4.88 2.94
N THR A 97 6.10 4.99 3.81
CA THR A 97 5.78 3.97 4.82
C THR A 97 4.39 3.45 4.55
N VAL A 98 4.28 2.20 4.16
CA VAL A 98 2.99 1.50 3.99
C VAL A 98 2.76 0.66 5.22
N SER A 99 1.61 0.79 5.88
CA SER A 99 1.33 0.14 7.16
C SER A 99 -0.08 -0.45 7.23
N LEU A 100 -0.19 -1.59 7.88
CA LEU A 100 -1.46 -2.16 8.35
C LEU A 100 -1.69 -1.69 9.78
N VAL A 101 -2.61 -0.76 9.95
CA VAL A 101 -2.92 -0.12 11.25
C VAL A 101 -4.27 -0.60 11.73
N GLU A 102 -4.39 -0.92 13.01
CA GLU A 102 -5.67 -1.26 13.63
C GLU A 102 -6.64 -0.08 13.51
N ASP A 103 -7.84 -0.36 13.00
CA ASP A 103 -8.91 0.63 12.76
C ASP A 103 -10.04 0.50 13.79
N GLY A 104 -9.80 -0.15 14.92
CA GLY A 104 -10.82 -0.53 15.89
C GLY A 104 -11.66 -1.72 15.42
N HIS A 105 -12.51 -2.27 16.31
CA HIS A 105 -13.44 -3.37 15.99
C HIS A 105 -12.78 -4.62 15.35
N ALA A 106 -11.54 -4.94 15.74
CA ALA A 106 -10.76 -6.08 15.20
C ALA A 106 -10.61 -6.03 13.67
N SER A 107 -10.47 -4.86 13.10
CA SER A 107 -10.17 -4.62 11.69
C SER A 107 -8.93 -3.75 11.53
N TYR A 108 -8.32 -3.84 10.34
CA TYR A 108 -7.17 -3.03 9.94
C TYR A 108 -7.54 -2.14 8.76
N ARG A 109 -6.78 -1.06 8.63
CA ARG A 109 -6.70 -0.27 7.41
C ARG A 109 -5.28 -0.31 6.86
N LEU A 110 -5.15 -0.29 5.55
CA LEU A 110 -3.89 -0.10 4.86
C LEU A 110 -3.72 1.38 4.58
N GLU A 111 -2.62 1.96 5.05
CA GLU A 111 -2.32 3.38 4.85
C GLU A 111 -0.90 3.59 4.33
N VAL A 112 -0.69 4.74 3.70
CA VAL A 112 0.63 5.20 3.26
C VAL A 112 0.93 6.55 3.89
N ALA A 113 2.08 6.66 4.54
CA ALA A 113 2.63 7.91 5.01
C ALA A 113 3.82 8.31 4.14
N LEU A 114 3.93 9.60 3.84
CA LEU A 114 5.01 10.18 3.05
C LEU A 114 5.88 11.06 3.93
N ALA A 115 7.20 11.03 3.72
CA ALA A 115 8.12 11.93 4.39
C ALA A 115 9.21 12.42 3.43
N LEU A 116 9.57 13.69 3.56
CA LEU A 116 10.69 14.28 2.84
C LEU A 116 12.00 13.80 3.43
N LEU A 117 12.96 13.49 2.57
CA LEU A 117 14.32 13.17 2.96
C LEU A 117 15.15 14.47 2.92
N PRO A 118 15.64 14.96 4.07
CA PRO A 118 16.50 16.14 4.08
C PRO A 118 17.83 15.86 3.36
N PRO A 119 18.33 16.79 2.53
CA PRO A 119 19.57 16.59 1.78
C PRO A 119 20.82 16.52 2.65
N ASP A 120 20.73 16.96 3.90
CA ASP A 120 21.80 16.89 4.92
C ASP A 120 21.85 15.54 5.67
N GLY A 121 20.95 14.62 5.34
CA GLY A 121 20.88 13.30 5.98
C GLY A 121 20.22 13.31 7.37
N GLY A 122 19.47 14.37 7.70
CA GLY A 122 18.66 14.45 8.92
C GLY A 122 17.46 13.49 8.90
N ASP A 123 16.68 13.50 9.98
CA ASP A 123 15.49 12.66 10.11
C ASP A 123 14.44 12.99 9.05
N PRO A 124 13.76 11.98 8.46
CA PRO A 124 12.69 12.19 7.51
C PRO A 124 11.55 13.03 8.10
N GLN A 125 11.12 14.06 7.37
CA GLN A 125 10.08 14.99 7.80
C GLN A 125 8.72 14.57 7.22
N PRO A 126 7.70 14.27 8.06
CA PRO A 126 6.38 13.88 7.60
C PRO A 126 5.77 14.92 6.64
N LEU A 127 5.17 14.45 5.56
CA LEU A 127 4.48 15.25 4.55
C LEU A 127 2.98 15.00 4.63
N GLY A 128 2.31 15.74 5.52
CA GLY A 128 0.88 15.56 5.76
C GLY A 128 0.53 14.38 6.66
N GLU A 129 -0.76 14.07 6.70
CA GLU A 129 -1.28 12.89 7.40
C GLU A 129 -1.22 11.65 6.51
N PRO A 130 -1.15 10.43 7.09
CA PRO A 130 -1.21 9.19 6.33
C PRO A 130 -2.50 9.09 5.49
N GLU A 131 -2.36 8.67 4.25
CA GLU A 131 -3.49 8.44 3.35
C GLU A 131 -3.96 6.98 3.41
N VAL A 132 -5.27 6.78 3.59
CA VAL A 132 -5.86 5.45 3.67
C VAL A 132 -6.11 4.90 2.28
N LEU A 133 -5.42 3.81 1.94
CA LEU A 133 -5.56 3.11 0.66
C LEU A 133 -6.72 2.10 0.65
N LEU A 134 -6.96 1.43 1.79
CA LEU A 134 -8.00 0.41 1.90
C LEU A 134 -8.43 0.23 3.37
N ARG A 135 -9.74 0.13 3.59
CA ARG A 135 -10.33 -0.12 4.91
C ARG A 135 -10.93 -1.51 5.02
N GLY A 136 -11.34 -1.89 6.25
CA GLY A 136 -12.11 -3.11 6.48
C GLY A 136 -11.33 -4.39 6.19
N ILE A 137 -10.06 -4.40 6.53
CA ILE A 137 -9.17 -5.57 6.41
C ILE A 137 -9.31 -6.38 7.70
N ARG A 138 -9.66 -7.66 7.59
CA ARG A 138 -9.78 -8.56 8.74
C ARG A 138 -8.43 -9.13 9.17
N LYS A 139 -7.60 -9.46 8.19
CA LYS A 139 -6.24 -9.97 8.39
C LYS A 139 -5.38 -9.50 7.23
N GLY A 140 -4.13 -9.20 7.53
CA GLY A 140 -3.15 -8.84 6.51
C GLY A 140 -1.77 -9.29 6.93
N ALA A 141 -0.93 -9.60 5.94
CA ALA A 141 0.48 -9.85 6.14
C ALA A 141 1.28 -9.37 4.93
N ILE A 142 2.45 -8.82 5.23
CA ILE A 142 3.46 -8.44 4.25
C ILE A 142 4.62 -9.43 4.37
N SER A 143 5.17 -9.86 3.27
CA SER A 143 6.33 -10.74 3.27
C SER A 143 7.28 -10.42 2.12
N TYR A 144 8.51 -10.78 2.30
CA TYR A 144 9.64 -10.34 1.49
C TYR A 144 10.41 -11.52 0.94
N ARG A 145 10.96 -11.38 -0.24
CA ARG A 145 11.81 -12.39 -0.86
C ARG A 145 13.02 -11.74 -1.49
N GLY A 146 14.20 -12.18 -1.11
CA GLY A 146 15.47 -11.75 -1.68
C GLY A 146 16.06 -12.76 -2.64
N MET A 147 17.24 -12.44 -3.15
CA MET A 147 18.11 -13.37 -3.85
C MET A 147 19.23 -13.80 -2.90
N ASP A 148 19.60 -15.09 -2.95
CA ASP A 148 20.77 -15.61 -2.25
C ASP A 148 22.09 -15.15 -2.94
N ASP A 149 23.22 -15.48 -2.34
CA ASP A 149 24.55 -15.14 -2.87
C ASP A 149 24.86 -15.82 -4.21
N GLN A 150 24.05 -16.81 -4.61
CA GLN A 150 24.13 -17.50 -5.90
C GLN A 150 23.10 -16.96 -6.90
N ASN A 151 22.49 -15.81 -6.60
CA ASN A 151 21.44 -15.16 -7.40
C ASN A 151 20.21 -16.05 -7.65
N ARG A 152 19.87 -16.92 -6.68
CA ARG A 152 18.66 -17.74 -6.68
C ARG A 152 17.62 -17.10 -5.74
N PRO A 153 16.32 -17.22 -6.05
CA PRO A 153 15.27 -16.77 -5.16
C PRO A 153 15.35 -17.51 -3.81
N GLY A 154 15.50 -16.76 -2.72
CA GLY A 154 15.43 -17.29 -1.37
C GLY A 154 14.00 -17.65 -0.95
N ASP A 155 13.78 -17.95 0.33
CA ASP A 155 12.46 -18.19 0.90
C ASP A 155 11.73 -16.87 1.20
N TRP A 156 10.40 -16.96 1.35
CA TRP A 156 9.60 -15.85 1.85
C TRP A 156 9.83 -15.64 3.34
N GLN A 157 10.05 -14.39 3.73
CA GLN A 157 10.32 -13.97 5.11
C GLN A 157 9.27 -12.92 5.52
N ASP A 158 8.82 -12.98 6.77
CA ASP A 158 7.83 -12.04 7.31
C ASP A 158 8.49 -10.73 7.81
N ALA A 159 9.81 -10.69 7.88
CA ALA A 159 10.58 -9.49 8.18
C ALA A 159 11.80 -9.39 7.25
N TRP A 160 12.13 -8.16 6.84
CA TRP A 160 13.33 -7.89 6.06
C TRP A 160 14.42 -7.33 6.99
N THR A 161 15.38 -8.17 7.35
CA THR A 161 16.42 -7.86 8.35
C THR A 161 17.67 -7.21 7.76
N ASP A 162 17.97 -7.44 6.48
CA ASP A 162 19.12 -6.80 5.81
C ASP A 162 18.71 -5.44 5.23
N GLY A 163 18.71 -4.40 6.05
CA GLY A 163 18.33 -3.04 5.65
C GLY A 163 19.22 -2.43 4.55
N ARG A 164 20.42 -2.96 4.29
CA ARG A 164 21.35 -2.46 3.25
C ARG A 164 20.95 -2.91 1.85
N ARG A 165 20.11 -3.92 1.74
CA ARG A 165 19.67 -4.52 0.47
C ARG A 165 18.16 -4.37 0.32
N MET A 166 17.71 -4.31 -0.92
CA MET A 166 16.28 -4.35 -1.22
C MET A 166 15.85 -5.80 -1.47
N PRO A 167 14.64 -6.19 -1.04
CA PRO A 167 14.05 -7.44 -1.48
C PRO A 167 13.80 -7.41 -2.99
N SER A 168 13.84 -8.56 -3.64
CA SER A 168 13.49 -8.68 -5.06
C SER A 168 11.97 -8.68 -5.29
N LEU A 169 11.22 -9.21 -4.31
CA LEU A 169 9.77 -9.31 -4.35
C LEU A 169 9.19 -8.93 -2.98
N VAL A 170 8.08 -8.20 -3.01
CA VAL A 170 7.21 -7.95 -1.85
C VAL A 170 5.87 -8.60 -2.13
N ARG A 171 5.34 -9.34 -1.16
CA ARG A 171 4.02 -9.96 -1.21
C ARG A 171 3.14 -9.31 -0.14
N ILE A 172 1.96 -8.86 -0.55
CA ILE A 172 0.93 -8.31 0.33
C ILE A 172 -0.32 -9.18 0.19
N ALA A 173 -0.70 -9.85 1.26
CA ALA A 173 -1.86 -10.72 1.32
C ALA A 173 -2.86 -10.14 2.34
N LEU A 174 -4.05 -9.78 1.86
CA LEU A 174 -5.09 -9.15 2.68
C LEU A 174 -6.39 -9.95 2.61
N ASP A 175 -7.05 -10.15 3.73
CA ASP A 175 -8.42 -10.62 3.83
C ASP A 175 -9.33 -9.42 4.12
N VAL A 176 -10.01 -8.95 3.10
CA VAL A 176 -10.86 -7.76 3.19
C VAL A 176 -12.31 -8.06 3.60
N GLY A 177 -12.63 -9.33 3.80
CA GLY A 177 -14.01 -9.73 4.10
C GLY A 177 -15.02 -9.46 2.98
N GLY A 178 -16.27 -9.92 3.18
CA GLY A 178 -17.33 -9.72 2.20
C GLY A 178 -17.24 -10.64 0.98
N ASN A 179 -17.90 -10.25 -0.10
CA ASN A 179 -18.02 -11.04 -1.34
C ASN A 179 -16.91 -10.73 -2.36
N VAL A 180 -16.05 -9.76 -2.08
CA VAL A 180 -14.96 -9.33 -2.96
C VAL A 180 -13.63 -9.72 -2.30
N ALA A 181 -12.81 -10.49 -2.99
CA ALA A 181 -11.49 -10.87 -2.48
C ALA A 181 -10.42 -9.86 -2.92
N PHE A 182 -9.42 -9.65 -2.06
CA PHE A 182 -8.19 -8.99 -2.45
C PHE A 182 -7.24 -10.04 -3.04
N PRO A 183 -6.98 -10.02 -4.36
CA PRO A 183 -5.98 -10.92 -4.94
C PRO A 183 -4.61 -10.65 -4.32
N THR A 184 -3.90 -11.68 -3.87
CA THR A 184 -2.55 -11.52 -3.31
C THR A 184 -1.68 -10.71 -4.28
N LEU A 185 -1.21 -9.57 -3.82
CA LEU A 185 -0.30 -8.73 -4.59
C LEU A 185 1.12 -9.28 -4.43
N VAL A 186 1.78 -9.59 -5.55
CA VAL A 186 3.23 -9.82 -5.60
C VAL A 186 3.82 -8.75 -6.52
N ALA A 187 4.64 -7.89 -5.95
CA ALA A 187 5.28 -6.78 -6.66
C ALA A 187 6.78 -6.97 -6.72
N PRO A 188 7.39 -6.92 -7.93
CA PRO A 188 8.84 -6.90 -8.06
C PRO A 188 9.37 -5.50 -7.73
N ILE A 189 10.48 -5.44 -6.99
CA ILE A 189 11.27 -4.24 -6.84
C ILE A 189 12.33 -4.25 -7.95
N ARG A 190 12.27 -3.25 -8.81
CA ARG A 190 13.24 -3.11 -9.92
C ARG A 190 14.44 -2.31 -9.41
N ILE A 191 15.51 -2.98 -9.09
CA ILE A 191 16.77 -2.34 -8.76
C ILE A 191 17.43 -1.97 -10.08
N ASP A 192 17.53 -0.67 -10.39
CA ASP A 192 18.37 -0.20 -11.47
C ASP A 192 19.84 -0.24 -11.00
N PRO A 193 20.70 -1.09 -11.59
CA PRO A 193 22.10 -1.19 -11.18
C PRO A 193 22.88 0.12 -11.36
N SER A 194 22.39 1.04 -12.20
CA SER A 194 23.01 2.34 -12.44
C SER A 194 22.72 3.36 -11.34
N ALA A 195 21.56 3.24 -10.67
CA ALA A 195 21.19 4.13 -9.56
C ALA A 195 22.08 3.95 -8.33
N SER A 196 22.57 2.74 -8.09
CA SER A 196 23.48 2.44 -6.96
C SER A 196 24.84 3.14 -7.09
N ARG A 197 25.32 3.45 -8.29
CA ARG A 197 26.62 4.11 -8.50
C ARG A 197 26.59 5.61 -8.26
N ASN A 198 25.45 6.25 -8.44
CA ASN A 198 25.34 7.72 -8.30
C ASN A 198 24.98 8.17 -6.88
N GLY A 199 24.34 7.31 -6.07
CA GLY A 199 23.97 7.64 -4.68
C GLY A 199 25.14 7.70 -3.70
N PHE A 200 26.19 6.90 -3.91
CA PHE A 200 27.36 6.86 -3.02
C PHE A 200 28.38 7.99 -3.27
N GLY A 201 28.28 8.70 -4.39
CA GLY A 201 29.23 9.78 -4.76
C GLY A 201 29.02 11.10 -4.01
N LEU A 202 27.84 11.37 -3.52
CA LEU A 202 27.49 12.67 -2.93
C LEU A 202 27.84 12.81 -1.44
N MET A 203 28.00 11.70 -0.70
CA MET A 203 28.32 11.75 0.73
C MET A 203 29.82 11.75 1.07
N ARG A 204 30.71 11.69 0.08
CA ARG A 204 32.18 11.63 0.31
C ARG A 204 32.92 12.96 0.09
N GLY A 205 32.21 14.06 -0.11
CA GLY A 205 32.76 15.35 -0.60
C GLY A 205 32.97 16.47 0.43
N THR A 206 32.83 16.27 1.75
CA THR A 206 33.01 17.38 2.70
C THR A 206 33.72 17.00 4.02
N ARG A 207 34.87 16.34 3.90
CA ARG A 207 35.88 16.36 4.99
C ARG A 207 37.26 16.57 4.38
N GLY A 208 37.69 17.83 4.36
CA GLY A 208 39.07 18.11 4.06
C GLY A 208 39.34 19.40 3.33
N ALA A 209 39.12 20.56 3.93
CA ALA A 209 39.86 21.78 3.65
C ALA A 209 39.73 22.76 4.80
N VAL A 210 40.33 22.42 5.94
CA VAL A 210 40.85 23.47 6.85
C VAL A 210 42.32 23.18 6.93
N LEU A 211 43.12 24.00 6.29
CA LEU A 211 44.48 24.36 6.72
C LEU A 211 45.13 25.34 5.73
N ARG A 212 45.28 26.53 6.21
CA ARG A 212 46.28 27.59 6.05
C ARG A 212 45.78 28.85 5.42
#